data_97812ace5d9dbd6b4bcaae64011ef287
#
_entry.id   97812ace5d9dbd6b4bcaae64011ef287
#
_cell.length_a   1.000
_cell.length_b   1.000
_cell.length_c   1.000
_cell.angle_alpha   90.00
_cell.angle_beta   90.00
_cell.angle_gamma   90.00
#
_symmetry.space_group_name_H-M   'P 1'
#
loop_
_entity.id
_entity.type
_entity.pdbx_description
1 polymer ?
#
loop_
_entity_poly.entity_id
_entity_poly.type
_entity_poly.pdbx_seq_one_letter_code
_entity_poly.pdbx_strand_id
1 'polypeptide(L)'
;LPGRRRMSIRLSAVTSIRNEEARLAACLEHVAFADQIVVVMDRCTDGSRAIAERFGAKIIEGAWDIEGDRRNAAIQACDGEWILEVDADEHVTEALAAEIRQVIENSGSDWHEILVDNFIGERRVRYGWGASYGKAAYPGLFRKGVKTWGRQRVHPRLKWSGAKGPMLKNRVNHYVDRGVSDMIRRLDNYSSARARDMRETGEIGSTANNVRRLFSRFIKCYIGRKGYREGGYGLLIALFAGLYPIISHIKAKLEDD
;
A
#
# COMPACT_ATOMS: atom_id res chain seq x y z
N LEU A 1 -29.69 -33.97 12.94
CA LEU A 1 -29.00 -33.29 11.83
C LEU A 1 -27.53 -33.19 12.20
N PRO A 2 -26.57 -33.75 11.41
CA PRO A 2 -25.16 -33.64 11.73
C PRO A 2 -24.75 -32.15 11.57
N GLY A 3 -24.15 -31.61 12.62
CA GLY A 3 -23.70 -30.23 12.66
C GLY A 3 -22.79 -29.91 11.48
N ARG A 4 -23.11 -28.93 10.68
CA ARG A 4 -22.18 -28.32 9.72
C ARG A 4 -20.92 -27.92 10.50
N ARG A 5 -19.83 -28.65 10.32
CA ARG A 5 -18.50 -28.16 10.72
C ARG A 5 -18.34 -26.80 10.07
N ARG A 6 -18.32 -25.74 10.88
CA ARG A 6 -17.84 -24.43 10.42
C ARG A 6 -16.44 -24.69 9.88
N MET A 7 -16.26 -24.58 8.57
CA MET A 7 -14.92 -24.61 8.00
C MET A 7 -14.16 -23.45 8.66
N SER A 8 -13.07 -23.76 9.32
CA SER A 8 -12.24 -22.75 9.96
C SER A 8 -11.69 -21.84 8.85
N ILE A 9 -11.96 -20.53 8.95
CA ILE A 9 -11.37 -19.54 8.05
C ILE A 9 -9.88 -19.50 8.33
N ARG A 10 -9.09 -19.95 7.37
CA ARG A 10 -7.62 -19.98 7.50
C ARG A 10 -6.98 -18.69 7.00
N LEU A 11 -7.50 -18.13 5.90
CA LEU A 11 -6.96 -16.93 5.27
C LEU A 11 -8.06 -15.89 5.09
N SER A 12 -7.87 -14.70 5.67
CA SER A 12 -8.64 -13.50 5.34
C SER A 12 -7.80 -12.59 4.46
N ALA A 13 -8.32 -12.20 3.28
CA ALA A 13 -7.77 -11.10 2.51
C ALA A 13 -8.47 -9.80 2.91
N VAL A 14 -7.70 -8.75 3.17
CA VAL A 14 -8.24 -7.46 3.63
C VAL A 14 -7.70 -6.31 2.83
N THR A 15 -8.59 -5.41 2.42
CA THR A 15 -8.25 -4.12 1.80
C THR A 15 -8.91 -2.97 2.52
N SER A 16 -8.21 -1.84 2.63
CA SER A 16 -8.72 -0.59 3.21
C SER A 16 -8.80 0.48 2.13
N ILE A 17 -9.99 0.99 1.86
CA ILE A 17 -10.26 1.85 0.71
C ILE A 17 -10.89 3.19 1.10
N ARG A 18 -10.74 4.15 0.17
CA ARG A 18 -11.49 5.40 0.17
C ARG A 18 -11.78 5.80 -1.28
N ASN A 19 -13.04 5.56 -1.74
CA ASN A 19 -13.47 5.84 -3.11
C ASN A 19 -12.61 5.15 -4.19
N GLU A 20 -12.58 3.82 -4.17
CA GLU A 20 -11.79 2.97 -5.09
C GLU A 20 -12.67 2.18 -6.07
N GLU A 21 -13.87 2.68 -6.41
CA GLU A 21 -14.82 2.03 -7.33
C GLU A 21 -14.15 1.53 -8.62
N ALA A 22 -13.24 2.33 -9.19
CA ALA A 22 -12.58 2.01 -10.45
C ALA A 22 -11.59 0.84 -10.38
N ARG A 23 -11.12 0.44 -9.18
CA ARG A 23 -10.06 -0.55 -8.98
C ARG A 23 -10.50 -1.74 -8.13
N LEU A 24 -11.49 -1.53 -7.27
CA LEU A 24 -11.87 -2.51 -6.26
C LEU A 24 -12.27 -3.85 -6.84
N ALA A 25 -13.06 -3.88 -7.93
CA ALA A 25 -13.53 -5.13 -8.53
C ALA A 25 -12.35 -6.02 -8.95
N ALA A 26 -11.39 -5.46 -9.68
CA ALA A 26 -10.20 -6.19 -10.10
C ALA A 26 -9.36 -6.69 -8.91
N CYS A 27 -9.18 -5.87 -7.87
CA CYS A 27 -8.49 -6.28 -6.65
C CYS A 27 -9.18 -7.49 -5.99
N LEU A 28 -10.52 -7.44 -5.83
CA LEU A 28 -11.27 -8.50 -5.18
C LEU A 28 -11.29 -9.81 -5.97
N GLU A 29 -11.31 -9.75 -7.31
CA GLU A 29 -11.14 -10.92 -8.18
C GLU A 29 -9.82 -11.65 -7.88
N HIS A 30 -8.73 -10.89 -7.72
CA HIS A 30 -7.38 -11.45 -7.49
C HIS A 30 -7.16 -11.98 -6.06
N VAL A 31 -8.09 -11.70 -5.13
CA VAL A 31 -8.05 -12.26 -3.76
C VAL A 31 -9.19 -13.25 -3.48
N ALA A 32 -9.98 -13.61 -4.49
CA ALA A 32 -11.10 -14.55 -4.37
C ALA A 32 -10.66 -15.97 -3.93
N PHE A 33 -9.38 -16.29 -3.98
CA PHE A 33 -8.82 -17.52 -3.44
C PHE A 33 -8.79 -17.57 -1.91
N ALA A 34 -8.95 -16.43 -1.19
CA ALA A 34 -9.03 -16.39 0.27
C ALA A 34 -10.36 -16.97 0.78
N ASP A 35 -10.36 -17.45 2.03
CA ASP A 35 -11.56 -18.03 2.64
C ASP A 35 -12.54 -16.91 3.10
N GLN A 36 -12.02 -15.71 3.30
CA GLN A 36 -12.79 -14.52 3.67
C GLN A 36 -12.19 -13.30 2.96
N ILE A 37 -13.06 -12.44 2.46
CA ILE A 37 -12.71 -11.10 1.98
C ILE A 37 -13.26 -10.08 2.96
N VAL A 38 -12.43 -9.13 3.38
CA VAL A 38 -12.81 -8.00 4.25
C VAL A 38 -12.48 -6.70 3.53
N VAL A 39 -13.45 -5.79 3.45
CA VAL A 39 -13.28 -4.45 2.86
C VAL A 39 -13.60 -3.40 3.91
N VAL A 40 -12.60 -2.57 4.24
CA VAL A 40 -12.77 -1.45 5.17
C VAL A 40 -12.91 -0.16 4.37
N MET A 41 -14.05 0.48 4.51
CA MET A 41 -14.46 1.69 3.77
C MET A 41 -14.34 2.92 4.65
N ASP A 42 -13.37 3.78 4.33
CA ASP A 42 -13.17 5.05 5.02
C ASP A 42 -13.88 6.18 4.27
N ARG A 43 -15.04 6.61 4.77
CA ARG A 43 -15.80 7.72 4.17
C ARG A 43 -16.05 7.54 2.66
N CYS A 44 -16.34 6.30 2.21
CA CYS A 44 -16.66 6.04 0.81
C CYS A 44 -18.03 6.61 0.44
N THR A 45 -18.09 7.26 -0.73
CA THR A 45 -19.31 7.89 -1.27
C THR A 45 -19.61 7.45 -2.71
N ASP A 46 -18.76 6.58 -3.27
CA ASP A 46 -18.87 6.01 -4.62
C ASP A 46 -19.51 4.61 -4.63
N GLY A 47 -19.46 3.92 -5.76
CA GLY A 47 -20.00 2.57 -5.93
C GLY A 47 -19.21 1.45 -5.26
N SER A 48 -18.17 1.74 -4.46
CA SER A 48 -17.31 0.72 -3.82
C SER A 48 -18.12 -0.26 -2.96
N ARG A 49 -19.18 0.19 -2.25
CA ARG A 49 -20.04 -0.69 -1.43
C ARG A 49 -20.69 -1.78 -2.28
N ALA A 50 -21.37 -1.38 -3.36
CA ALA A 50 -22.08 -2.34 -4.22
C ALA A 50 -21.12 -3.37 -4.84
N ILE A 51 -19.88 -2.96 -5.13
CA ILE A 51 -18.84 -3.86 -5.60
C ILE A 51 -18.47 -4.88 -4.50
N ALA A 52 -18.17 -4.43 -3.29
CA ALA A 52 -17.81 -5.32 -2.18
C ALA A 52 -18.93 -6.33 -1.83
N GLU A 53 -20.19 -5.89 -1.86
CA GLU A 53 -21.36 -6.76 -1.65
C GLU A 53 -21.46 -7.88 -2.70
N ARG A 54 -21.18 -7.59 -3.99
CA ARG A 54 -21.17 -8.60 -5.05
C ARG A 54 -20.15 -9.70 -4.85
N PHE A 55 -19.03 -9.37 -4.22
CA PHE A 55 -17.98 -10.36 -3.87
C PHE A 55 -18.23 -11.06 -2.52
N GLY A 56 -19.34 -10.78 -1.84
CA GLY A 56 -19.66 -11.37 -0.54
C GLY A 56 -18.67 -10.93 0.56
N ALA A 57 -18.06 -9.78 0.41
CA ALA A 57 -17.08 -9.27 1.36
C ALA A 57 -17.75 -8.86 2.69
N LYS A 58 -17.04 -9.09 3.80
CA LYS A 58 -17.37 -8.49 5.09
C LYS A 58 -17.00 -7.03 5.04
N ILE A 59 -17.99 -6.14 5.11
CA ILE A 59 -17.80 -4.70 4.99
C ILE A 59 -17.74 -4.08 6.38
N ILE A 60 -16.73 -3.23 6.60
CA ILE A 60 -16.58 -2.38 7.78
C ILE A 60 -16.56 -0.93 7.30
N GLU A 61 -17.49 -0.14 7.75
CA GLU A 61 -17.54 1.30 7.43
C GLU A 61 -17.14 2.14 8.63
N GLY A 62 -16.49 3.26 8.35
CA GLY A 62 -16.10 4.20 9.39
C GLY A 62 -15.47 5.47 8.84
N ALA A 63 -14.97 6.26 9.77
CA ALA A 63 -14.25 7.49 9.50
C ALA A 63 -13.00 7.49 10.38
N TRP A 64 -11.84 7.41 9.75
CA TRP A 64 -10.57 7.38 10.48
C TRP A 64 -9.69 8.57 10.06
N ASP A 65 -9.20 9.31 11.03
CA ASP A 65 -8.27 10.42 10.80
C ASP A 65 -6.81 9.95 10.77
N ILE A 66 -6.58 8.73 11.26
CA ILE A 66 -5.26 8.11 11.34
C ILE A 66 -5.27 6.81 10.55
N GLU A 67 -4.38 6.70 9.55
CA GLU A 67 -4.27 5.51 8.71
C GLU A 67 -4.02 4.23 9.51
N GLY A 68 -3.17 4.32 10.54
CA GLY A 68 -2.88 3.18 11.42
C GLY A 68 -4.11 2.64 12.14
N ASP A 69 -5.01 3.51 12.59
CA ASP A 69 -6.26 3.09 13.26
C ASP A 69 -7.19 2.38 12.26
N ARG A 70 -7.32 2.90 11.03
CA ARG A 70 -8.08 2.25 9.95
C ARG A 70 -7.53 0.86 9.62
N ARG A 71 -6.21 0.73 9.44
CA ARG A 71 -5.56 -0.55 9.16
C ARG A 71 -5.66 -1.54 10.32
N ASN A 72 -5.59 -1.07 11.56
CA ASN A 72 -5.82 -1.91 12.74
C ASN A 72 -7.28 -2.41 12.80
N ALA A 73 -8.26 -1.55 12.50
CA ALA A 73 -9.65 -1.97 12.41
C ALA A 73 -9.85 -3.05 11.32
N ALA A 74 -9.15 -2.92 10.19
CA ALA A 74 -9.14 -3.90 9.12
C ALA A 74 -8.60 -5.26 9.58
N ILE A 75 -7.47 -5.28 10.27
CA ILE A 75 -6.86 -6.49 10.83
C ILE A 75 -7.78 -7.14 11.87
N GLN A 76 -8.41 -6.35 12.74
CA GLN A 76 -9.34 -6.84 13.77
C GLN A 76 -10.59 -7.48 13.16
N ALA A 77 -11.09 -6.96 12.04
CA ALA A 77 -12.27 -7.46 11.35
C ALA A 77 -12.07 -8.82 10.66
N CYS A 78 -10.82 -9.22 10.41
CA CYS A 78 -10.49 -10.52 9.85
C CYS A 78 -10.76 -11.66 10.83
N ASP A 79 -11.36 -12.75 10.35
CA ASP A 79 -11.65 -13.92 11.17
C ASP A 79 -10.64 -15.07 10.95
N GLY A 80 -9.81 -14.97 9.90
CA GLY A 80 -8.81 -15.97 9.55
C GLY A 80 -7.61 -16.00 10.51
N GLU A 81 -6.98 -17.17 10.59
CA GLU A 81 -5.71 -17.36 11.30
C GLU A 81 -4.60 -16.53 10.64
N TRP A 82 -4.60 -16.49 9.31
CA TRP A 82 -3.70 -15.68 8.49
C TRP A 82 -4.43 -14.54 7.84
N ILE A 83 -3.73 -13.43 7.67
CA ILE A 83 -4.23 -12.22 7.03
C ILE A 83 -3.31 -11.88 5.86
N LEU A 84 -3.92 -11.68 4.69
CA LEU A 84 -3.30 -11.10 3.52
C LEU A 84 -3.79 -9.66 3.39
N GLU A 85 -2.93 -8.69 3.64
CA GLU A 85 -3.23 -7.27 3.48
C GLU A 85 -2.81 -6.83 2.07
N VAL A 86 -3.76 -6.30 1.28
CA VAL A 86 -3.54 -5.79 -0.07
C VAL A 86 -4.16 -4.41 -0.23
N ASP A 87 -3.56 -3.57 -1.05
CA ASP A 87 -4.15 -2.29 -1.43
C ASP A 87 -5.03 -2.47 -2.69
N ALA A 88 -6.01 -1.60 -2.92
CA ALA A 88 -6.97 -1.74 -4.03
C ALA A 88 -6.33 -1.70 -5.43
N ASP A 89 -5.11 -1.20 -5.52
CA ASP A 89 -4.28 -1.16 -6.74
C ASP A 89 -3.28 -2.32 -6.84
N GLU A 90 -3.43 -3.35 -5.98
CA GLU A 90 -2.60 -4.55 -5.99
C GLU A 90 -3.38 -5.78 -6.45
N HIS A 91 -2.80 -6.52 -7.39
CA HIS A 91 -3.37 -7.76 -7.92
C HIS A 91 -2.46 -8.93 -7.58
N VAL A 92 -2.97 -9.84 -6.77
CA VAL A 92 -2.29 -11.09 -6.42
C VAL A 92 -2.27 -11.99 -7.65
N THR A 93 -1.08 -12.42 -8.08
CA THR A 93 -0.94 -13.34 -9.21
C THR A 93 -1.35 -14.76 -8.79
N GLU A 94 -1.77 -15.60 -9.73
CA GLU A 94 -2.11 -17.01 -9.46
C GLU A 94 -0.94 -17.75 -8.80
N ALA A 95 0.30 -17.50 -9.26
CA ALA A 95 1.50 -18.09 -8.69
C ALA A 95 1.72 -17.66 -7.23
N LEU A 96 1.45 -16.37 -6.91
CA LEU A 96 1.53 -15.86 -5.54
C LEU A 96 0.40 -16.44 -4.67
N ALA A 97 -0.80 -16.55 -5.19
CA ALA A 97 -1.94 -17.16 -4.49
C ALA A 97 -1.64 -18.62 -4.10
N ALA A 98 -1.09 -19.40 -5.03
CA ALA A 98 -0.68 -20.78 -4.76
C ALA A 98 0.43 -20.86 -3.70
N GLU A 99 1.44 -19.98 -3.77
CA GLU A 99 2.51 -19.91 -2.78
C GLU A 99 1.98 -19.53 -1.40
N ILE A 100 1.07 -18.54 -1.32
CA ILE A 100 0.43 -18.13 -0.05
C ILE A 100 -0.29 -19.33 0.57
N ARG A 101 -1.08 -20.10 -0.21
CA ARG A 101 -1.77 -21.30 0.30
C ARG A 101 -0.79 -22.33 0.86
N GLN A 102 0.34 -22.58 0.19
CA GLN A 102 1.38 -23.48 0.68
C GLN A 102 2.05 -22.97 1.97
N VAL A 103 2.31 -21.65 2.04
CA VAL A 103 2.95 -21.03 3.20
C VAL A 103 2.06 -21.11 4.42
N ILE A 104 0.77 -20.76 4.33
CA ILE A 104 -0.13 -20.81 5.49
C ILE A 104 -0.36 -22.22 6.02
N GLU A 105 -0.11 -23.26 5.21
CA GLU A 105 -0.21 -24.65 5.63
C GLU A 105 1.05 -25.16 6.35
N ASN A 106 2.23 -24.69 5.92
CA ASN A 106 3.50 -25.31 6.28
C ASN A 106 4.47 -24.39 7.04
N SER A 107 4.20 -23.06 7.11
CA SER A 107 5.15 -22.14 7.73
C SER A 107 5.16 -22.23 9.25
N GLY A 108 6.36 -22.41 9.81
CA GLY A 108 6.62 -22.25 11.24
C GLY A 108 6.86 -20.77 11.66
N SER A 109 6.78 -19.83 10.71
CA SER A 109 6.97 -18.40 10.96
C SER A 109 5.62 -17.69 11.06
N ASP A 110 5.64 -16.46 11.58
CA ASP A 110 4.43 -15.71 11.87
C ASP A 110 4.08 -14.67 10.82
N TRP A 111 5.06 -14.24 10.01
CA TRP A 111 4.84 -13.27 8.95
C TRP A 111 5.88 -13.34 7.84
N HIS A 112 5.48 -12.92 6.64
CA HIS A 112 6.27 -12.96 5.42
C HIS A 112 6.16 -11.64 4.65
N GLU A 113 7.26 -11.25 4.00
CA GLU A 113 7.26 -10.16 3.03
C GLU A 113 6.89 -10.67 1.64
N ILE A 114 6.11 -9.86 0.92
CA ILE A 114 5.70 -10.08 -0.46
C ILE A 114 6.49 -9.14 -1.35
N LEU A 115 7.10 -9.68 -2.40
CA LEU A 115 7.77 -8.89 -3.43
C LEU A 115 6.75 -8.17 -4.32
N VAL A 116 7.12 -7.00 -4.82
CA VAL A 116 6.24 -6.14 -5.61
C VAL A 116 6.80 -5.88 -7.00
N ASP A 117 5.97 -6.02 -8.01
CA ASP A 117 6.20 -5.51 -9.36
C ASP A 117 5.35 -4.26 -9.56
N ASN A 118 5.98 -3.11 -9.76
CA ASN A 118 5.26 -1.86 -9.95
C ASN A 118 4.98 -1.60 -11.43
N PHE A 119 3.74 -1.17 -11.72
CA PHE A 119 3.28 -0.84 -13.07
C PHE A 119 2.85 0.63 -13.16
N ILE A 120 3.10 1.24 -14.30
CA ILE A 120 2.49 2.51 -14.72
C ILE A 120 1.71 2.21 -15.99
N GLY A 121 0.38 2.28 -15.92
CA GLY A 121 -0.47 1.66 -16.93
C GLY A 121 -0.18 0.16 -17.01
N GLU A 122 0.02 -0.35 -18.21
CA GLU A 122 0.37 -1.76 -18.45
C GLU A 122 1.88 -2.02 -18.42
N ARG A 123 2.70 -0.96 -18.31
CA ARG A 123 4.15 -1.11 -18.35
C ARG A 123 4.71 -1.41 -16.97
N ARG A 124 5.35 -2.56 -16.82
CA ARG A 124 6.16 -2.87 -15.63
C ARG A 124 7.40 -1.99 -15.60
N VAL A 125 7.59 -1.25 -14.51
CA VAL A 125 8.74 -0.40 -14.25
C VAL A 125 9.56 -1.02 -13.12
N ARG A 126 10.77 -1.44 -13.42
CA ARG A 126 11.63 -2.19 -12.48
C ARG A 126 12.58 -1.31 -11.69
N TYR A 127 13.01 -0.21 -12.28
CA TYR A 127 14.13 0.59 -11.80
C TYR A 127 13.68 2.01 -11.41
N GLY A 128 14.52 2.70 -10.66
CA GLY A 128 14.33 4.12 -10.37
C GLY A 128 13.43 4.44 -9.19
N TRP A 129 12.65 3.50 -8.68
CA TRP A 129 11.70 3.73 -7.60
C TRP A 129 12.35 4.30 -6.34
N GLY A 130 11.69 5.28 -5.73
CA GLY A 130 12.20 5.90 -4.51
C GLY A 130 11.25 6.91 -3.88
N ALA A 131 11.50 7.24 -2.63
CA ALA A 131 10.62 8.05 -1.80
C ALA A 131 9.21 7.44 -1.71
N SER A 132 8.15 8.22 -1.99
CA SER A 132 6.75 7.77 -1.97
C SER A 132 6.30 7.11 -3.27
N TYR A 133 7.22 6.82 -4.19
CA TYR A 133 6.93 6.23 -5.50
C TYR A 133 7.38 4.78 -5.53
N GLY A 134 6.41 3.86 -5.57
CA GLY A 134 6.61 2.42 -5.65
C GLY A 134 7.25 1.79 -4.40
N LYS A 135 7.05 0.50 -4.24
CA LYS A 135 7.63 -0.31 -3.16
C LYS A 135 8.28 -1.57 -3.76
N ALA A 136 9.35 -2.07 -3.17
CA ALA A 136 10.03 -3.28 -3.64
C ALA A 136 9.46 -4.55 -2.98
N ALA A 137 9.05 -4.44 -1.73
CA ALA A 137 8.42 -5.49 -0.94
C ALA A 137 7.64 -4.85 0.22
N TYR A 138 6.70 -5.60 0.79
CA TYR A 138 6.00 -5.22 2.00
C TYR A 138 5.58 -6.45 2.82
N PRO A 139 5.41 -6.31 4.15
CA PRO A 139 4.98 -7.41 5.02
C PRO A 139 3.47 -7.59 4.94
N GLY A 140 3.01 -8.26 3.87
CA GLY A 140 1.60 -8.39 3.50
C GLY A 140 0.92 -9.65 4.01
N LEU A 141 1.66 -10.74 4.34
CA LEU A 141 1.10 -11.99 4.84
C LEU A 141 1.54 -12.23 6.28
N PHE A 142 0.60 -12.35 7.22
CA PHE A 142 0.90 -12.48 8.64
C PHE A 142 -0.21 -13.17 9.43
N ARG A 143 0.14 -13.80 10.56
CA ARG A 143 -0.83 -14.36 11.51
C ARG A 143 -1.58 -13.24 12.22
N LYS A 144 -2.85 -13.48 12.50
CA LYS A 144 -3.68 -12.55 13.29
C LYS A 144 -3.02 -12.28 14.65
N GLY A 145 -2.97 -11.00 15.03
CA GLY A 145 -2.37 -10.56 16.29
C GLY A 145 -0.87 -10.26 16.24
N VAL A 146 -0.19 -10.55 15.12
CA VAL A 146 1.27 -10.37 14.98
C VAL A 146 1.64 -8.94 14.56
N LYS A 147 0.79 -8.29 13.78
CA LYS A 147 1.02 -6.95 13.21
C LYS A 147 0.14 -5.90 13.86
N THR A 148 0.72 -4.77 14.24
CA THR A 148 0.00 -3.59 14.72
C THR A 148 0.57 -2.34 14.09
N TRP A 149 -0.30 -1.49 13.54
CA TRP A 149 0.06 -0.19 13.00
C TRP A 149 0.12 0.85 14.12
N GLY A 150 1.13 1.70 14.10
CA GLY A 150 1.23 2.85 15.01
C GLY A 150 0.30 3.99 14.58
N ARG A 151 0.16 5.00 15.46
CA ARG A 151 -0.74 6.14 15.27
C ARG A 151 -0.06 7.39 14.70
N GLN A 152 1.16 7.27 14.16
CA GLN A 152 1.81 8.37 13.47
C GLN A 152 1.06 8.66 12.16
N ARG A 153 0.78 9.94 11.87
CA ARG A 153 0.08 10.36 10.64
C ARG A 153 0.90 10.06 9.38
N VAL A 154 2.21 10.26 9.47
CA VAL A 154 3.12 10.01 8.36
C VAL A 154 4.05 8.86 8.68
N HIS A 155 4.11 7.87 7.80
CA HIS A 155 4.92 6.65 7.96
C HIS A 155 4.67 5.97 9.29
N PRO A 156 3.44 5.50 9.58
CA PRO A 156 3.15 4.84 10.83
C PRO A 156 4.08 3.65 11.02
N ARG A 157 4.69 3.59 12.22
CA ARG A 157 5.62 2.50 12.56
C ARG A 157 4.84 1.20 12.74
N LEU A 158 5.37 0.14 12.16
CA LEU A 158 4.84 -1.20 12.37
C LEU A 158 5.47 -1.79 13.64
N LYS A 159 4.62 -2.34 14.50
CA LYS A 159 5.02 -3.19 15.61
C LYS A 159 4.74 -4.65 15.23
N TRP A 160 5.73 -5.49 15.43
CA TRP A 160 5.67 -6.90 15.13
C TRP A 160 5.91 -7.72 16.38
N SER A 161 5.13 -8.78 16.55
CA SER A 161 5.42 -9.90 17.42
C SER A 161 5.60 -11.16 16.57
N GLY A 162 6.38 -12.13 17.07
CA GLY A 162 6.63 -13.36 16.35
C GLY A 162 7.75 -13.32 15.32
N ALA A 163 8.00 -14.48 14.69
CA ALA A 163 9.15 -14.72 13.84
C ALA A 163 8.89 -14.34 12.39
N LYS A 164 9.83 -13.59 11.79
CA LYS A 164 9.85 -13.33 10.34
C LYS A 164 10.24 -14.59 9.58
N GLY A 165 9.44 -14.96 8.60
CA GLY A 165 9.75 -16.03 7.66
C GLY A 165 10.52 -15.54 6.42
N PRO A 166 10.88 -16.48 5.54
CA PRO A 166 11.44 -16.14 4.24
C PRO A 166 10.50 -15.24 3.44
N MET A 167 11.09 -14.34 2.64
CA MET A 167 10.33 -13.55 1.67
C MET A 167 9.69 -14.48 0.63
N LEU A 168 8.45 -14.20 0.23
CA LEU A 168 7.77 -14.96 -0.81
C LEU A 168 8.48 -14.77 -2.15
N LYS A 169 8.52 -15.83 -2.96
CA LYS A 169 9.24 -15.84 -4.25
C LYS A 169 8.45 -15.15 -5.34
N ASN A 170 7.12 -15.34 -5.32
CA ASN A 170 6.21 -14.74 -6.28
C ASN A 170 5.85 -13.30 -5.87
N ARG A 171 5.35 -12.54 -6.84
CA ARG A 171 5.17 -11.09 -6.71
C ARG A 171 3.71 -10.70 -6.84
N VAL A 172 3.32 -9.65 -6.14
CA VAL A 172 2.08 -8.94 -6.39
C VAL A 172 2.31 -7.88 -7.48
N ASN A 173 1.36 -7.70 -8.36
CA ASN A 173 1.35 -6.61 -9.33
C ASN A 173 0.72 -5.37 -8.69
N HIS A 174 1.44 -4.27 -8.65
CA HIS A 174 1.01 -3.01 -8.06
C HIS A 174 0.86 -1.96 -9.16
N TYR A 175 -0.36 -1.61 -9.50
CA TYR A 175 -0.71 -0.64 -10.53
C TYR A 175 -0.69 0.78 -9.94
N VAL A 176 0.52 1.28 -9.73
CA VAL A 176 0.83 2.51 -8.98
C VAL A 176 0.10 3.71 -9.57
N ASP A 177 0.21 3.90 -10.89
CA ASP A 177 -0.40 4.98 -11.66
C ASP A 177 -0.91 4.46 -13.00
N ARG A 178 -1.98 5.04 -13.53
CA ARG A 178 -2.47 4.74 -14.88
C ARG A 178 -1.65 5.44 -15.97
N GLY A 179 -0.93 6.51 -15.60
CA GLY A 179 -0.10 7.29 -16.51
C GLY A 179 0.49 8.52 -15.85
N VAL A 180 1.08 9.40 -16.67
CA VAL A 180 1.79 10.60 -16.20
C VAL A 180 0.89 11.53 -15.40
N SER A 181 -0.38 11.70 -15.80
CA SER A 181 -1.33 12.56 -15.07
C SER A 181 -1.58 12.09 -13.65
N ASP A 182 -1.66 10.76 -13.43
CA ASP A 182 -1.81 10.19 -12.08
C ASP A 182 -0.54 10.40 -11.24
N MET A 183 0.63 10.25 -11.86
CA MET A 183 1.92 10.54 -11.21
C MET A 183 2.00 12.00 -10.73
N ILE A 184 1.51 12.96 -11.52
CA ILE A 184 1.47 14.38 -11.15
C ILE A 184 0.49 14.60 -9.99
N ARG A 185 -0.73 14.05 -10.08
CA ARG A 185 -1.72 14.13 -8.99
C ARG A 185 -1.19 13.53 -7.69
N ARG A 186 -0.48 12.41 -7.79
CA ARG A 186 0.15 11.79 -6.62
C ARG A 186 1.21 12.72 -6.00
N LEU A 187 2.08 13.34 -6.82
CA LEU A 187 3.06 14.31 -6.32
C LEU A 187 2.36 15.44 -5.59
N ASP A 188 1.26 15.97 -6.14
CA ASP A 188 0.46 17.03 -5.54
C ASP A 188 -0.13 16.59 -4.19
N ASN A 189 -0.85 15.47 -4.17
CA ASN A 189 -1.51 14.93 -2.96
C ASN A 189 -0.50 14.65 -1.83
N TYR A 190 0.60 13.96 -2.15
CA TYR A 190 1.61 13.63 -1.14
C TYR A 190 2.37 14.86 -0.65
N SER A 191 2.66 15.82 -1.53
CA SER A 191 3.33 17.05 -1.12
C SER A 191 2.43 17.92 -0.23
N SER A 192 1.12 17.98 -0.50
CA SER A 192 0.14 18.68 0.34
C SER A 192 -0.03 18.01 1.70
N ALA A 193 -0.15 16.68 1.73
CA ALA A 193 -0.22 15.93 3.00
C ALA A 193 1.04 16.17 3.85
N ARG A 194 2.22 16.13 3.22
CA ARG A 194 3.48 16.39 3.92
C ARG A 194 3.61 17.83 4.38
N ALA A 195 3.11 18.79 3.61
CA ALA A 195 3.10 20.20 3.99
C ALA A 195 2.27 20.43 5.28
N ARG A 196 1.08 19.81 5.37
CA ARG A 196 0.26 19.83 6.60
C ARG A 196 1.01 19.30 7.81
N ASP A 197 1.63 18.11 7.68
CA ASP A 197 2.44 17.55 8.77
C ASP A 197 3.56 18.50 9.21
N MET A 198 4.26 19.12 8.25
CA MET A 198 5.35 20.05 8.54
C MET A 198 4.86 21.30 9.28
N ARG A 199 3.65 21.79 8.97
CA ARG A 199 3.01 22.90 9.70
C ARG A 199 2.59 22.47 11.10
N GLU A 200 1.91 21.35 11.24
CA GLU A 200 1.45 20.82 12.52
C GLU A 200 2.61 20.54 13.50
N THR A 201 3.73 20.03 12.99
CA THR A 201 4.92 19.75 13.83
C THR A 201 5.84 20.95 14.05
N GLY A 202 5.67 22.02 13.29
CA GLY A 202 6.59 23.16 13.26
C GLY A 202 7.94 22.86 12.59
N GLU A 203 8.14 21.66 12.06
CA GLU A 203 9.40 21.20 11.46
C GLU A 203 9.45 21.44 9.93
N ILE A 204 9.38 22.71 9.52
CA ILE A 204 9.37 23.06 8.08
C ILE A 204 10.75 22.87 7.43
N GLY A 205 11.84 22.98 8.20
CA GLY A 205 13.20 22.85 7.69
C GLY A 205 13.67 24.03 6.84
N SER A 206 14.84 23.93 6.20
CA SER A 206 15.40 25.00 5.39
C SER A 206 15.25 24.76 3.89
N THR A 207 15.07 25.84 3.12
CA THR A 207 14.99 25.81 1.66
C THR A 207 16.26 25.23 1.04
N ALA A 208 17.45 25.62 1.53
CA ALA A 208 18.73 25.12 1.05
C ALA A 208 18.86 23.59 1.19
N ASN A 209 18.41 23.03 2.32
CA ASN A 209 18.42 21.57 2.51
C ASN A 209 17.46 20.86 1.55
N ASN A 210 16.29 21.43 1.27
CA ASN A 210 15.32 20.84 0.34
C ASN A 210 15.79 20.96 -1.11
N VAL A 211 16.48 22.04 -1.49
CA VAL A 211 17.17 22.14 -2.81
C VAL A 211 18.26 21.06 -2.92
N ARG A 212 19.12 20.90 -1.91
CA ARG A 212 20.10 19.82 -1.90
C ARG A 212 19.44 18.43 -2.05
N ARG A 213 18.31 18.20 -1.37
CA ARG A 213 17.53 16.93 -1.46
C ARG A 213 16.94 16.72 -2.85
N LEU A 214 16.56 17.79 -3.58
CA LEU A 214 16.10 17.67 -4.96
C LEU A 214 17.16 16.96 -5.81
N PHE A 215 18.39 17.46 -5.81
CA PHE A 215 19.46 16.87 -6.61
C PHE A 215 19.88 15.49 -6.11
N SER A 216 20.06 15.33 -4.80
CA SER A 216 20.51 14.05 -4.24
C SER A 216 19.50 12.91 -4.47
N ARG A 217 18.20 13.20 -4.38
CA ARG A 217 17.15 12.21 -4.66
C ARG A 217 17.04 11.89 -6.14
N PHE A 218 17.13 12.91 -7.00
CA PHE A 218 17.17 12.71 -8.44
C PHE A 218 18.31 11.77 -8.83
N ILE A 219 19.54 12.09 -8.43
CA ILE A 219 20.73 11.26 -8.71
C ILE A 219 20.56 9.85 -8.16
N LYS A 220 20.08 9.73 -6.92
CA LYS A 220 19.84 8.42 -6.30
C LYS A 220 18.84 7.57 -7.10
N CYS A 221 17.73 8.15 -7.58
CA CYS A 221 16.71 7.42 -8.34
C CYS A 221 17.18 7.16 -9.77
N TYR A 222 17.67 8.18 -10.48
CA TYR A 222 18.00 8.07 -11.89
C TYR A 222 19.25 7.25 -12.14
N ILE A 223 20.33 7.53 -11.38
CA ILE A 223 21.63 6.85 -11.54
C ILE A 223 21.74 5.67 -10.58
N GLY A 224 21.67 5.91 -9.28
CA GLY A 224 21.92 4.90 -8.26
C GLY A 224 20.95 3.71 -8.31
N ARG A 225 19.68 3.96 -8.61
CA ARG A 225 18.64 2.92 -8.78
C ARG A 225 18.36 2.58 -10.23
N LYS A 226 19.23 3.00 -11.13
CA LYS A 226 19.22 2.69 -12.58
C LYS A 226 17.93 3.15 -13.29
N GLY A 227 17.28 4.23 -12.83
CA GLY A 227 16.06 4.78 -13.44
C GLY A 227 16.24 5.09 -14.93
N TYR A 228 17.45 5.44 -15.38
CA TYR A 228 17.77 5.66 -16.78
C TYR A 228 17.41 4.47 -17.70
N ARG A 229 17.27 3.26 -17.14
CA ARG A 229 16.85 2.07 -17.89
C ARG A 229 15.37 2.06 -18.25
N GLU A 230 14.58 2.88 -17.57
CA GLU A 230 13.12 2.96 -17.76
C GLU A 230 12.70 4.10 -18.72
N GLY A 231 13.66 4.76 -19.38
CA GLY A 231 13.39 5.85 -20.30
C GLY A 231 12.64 7.01 -19.63
N GLY A 232 11.57 7.52 -20.28
CA GLY A 232 10.79 8.64 -19.78
C GLY A 232 10.18 8.42 -18.39
N TYR A 233 9.70 7.22 -18.08
CA TYR A 233 9.15 6.92 -16.75
C TYR A 233 10.21 6.98 -15.66
N GLY A 234 11.41 6.45 -15.91
CA GLY A 234 12.51 6.55 -14.95
C GLY A 234 12.98 7.98 -14.72
N LEU A 235 12.96 8.82 -15.76
CA LEU A 235 13.23 10.24 -15.64
C LEU A 235 12.17 10.94 -14.78
N LEU A 236 10.88 10.70 -15.06
CA LEU A 236 9.77 11.30 -14.30
C LEU A 236 9.79 10.87 -12.83
N ILE A 237 10.01 9.58 -12.54
CA ILE A 237 10.13 9.08 -11.16
C ILE A 237 11.26 9.80 -10.42
N ALA A 238 12.42 9.96 -11.07
CA ALA A 238 13.56 10.65 -10.45
C ALA A 238 13.31 12.13 -10.24
N LEU A 239 12.67 12.81 -11.21
CA LEU A 239 12.27 14.21 -11.09
C LEU A 239 11.27 14.39 -9.92
N PHE A 240 10.22 13.59 -9.87
CA PHE A 240 9.19 13.70 -8.83
C PHE A 240 9.73 13.34 -7.44
N ALA A 241 10.60 12.33 -7.35
CA ALA A 241 11.28 12.02 -6.10
C ALA A 241 12.15 13.18 -5.59
N GLY A 242 12.77 13.93 -6.51
CA GLY A 242 13.52 15.13 -6.21
C GLY A 242 12.62 16.34 -5.86
N LEU A 243 11.56 16.56 -6.63
CA LEU A 243 10.63 17.68 -6.45
C LEU A 243 9.79 17.55 -5.16
N TYR A 244 9.44 16.33 -4.74
CA TYR A 244 8.59 16.09 -3.58
C TYR A 244 9.00 16.88 -2.32
N PRO A 245 10.27 16.86 -1.83
CA PRO A 245 10.64 17.59 -0.63
C PRO A 245 10.58 19.12 -0.79
N ILE A 246 10.92 19.65 -1.96
CA ILE A 246 10.91 21.10 -2.16
C ILE A 246 9.49 21.64 -2.35
N ILE A 247 8.63 20.91 -3.08
CA ILE A 247 7.22 21.31 -3.22
C ILE A 247 6.52 21.22 -1.85
N SER A 248 6.74 20.16 -1.06
CA SER A 248 6.19 20.06 0.29
C SER A 248 6.62 21.23 1.17
N HIS A 249 7.89 21.64 1.08
CA HIS A 249 8.42 22.76 1.84
C HIS A 249 7.82 24.10 1.40
N ILE A 250 7.66 24.32 0.09
CA ILE A 250 7.06 25.53 -0.47
C ILE A 250 5.59 25.63 -0.07
N LYS A 251 4.83 24.53 -0.23
CA LYS A 251 3.42 24.47 0.20
C LYS A 251 3.28 24.75 1.70
N ALA A 252 4.16 24.15 2.54
CA ALA A 252 4.13 24.40 3.98
C ALA A 252 4.36 25.85 4.38
N LYS A 253 5.03 26.64 3.53
CA LYS A 253 5.31 28.07 3.77
C LYS A 253 4.31 29.03 3.17
N LEU A 254 3.70 28.67 2.05
CA LEU A 254 2.92 29.60 1.22
C LEU A 254 1.44 29.30 1.17
N GLU A 255 1.02 28.07 1.48
CA GLU A 255 -0.38 27.65 1.44
C GLU A 255 -0.90 27.54 2.87
N ASP A 256 -2.04 28.18 3.14
CA ASP A 256 -2.84 27.99 4.34
C ASP A 256 -3.74 26.75 4.14
N ASP A 257 -4.21 26.13 5.23
CA ASP A 257 -5.10 24.93 5.16
C ASP A 257 -6.52 25.31 4.71
#